data_46b96af50ec5640ce748f5e1fdad7f0f
#
_entry.id   46b96af50ec5640ce748f5e1fdad7f0f
#
_cell.length_a   1.000
_cell.length_b   1.000
_cell.length_c   1.000
_cell.angle_alpha   90.00
_cell.angle_beta   90.00
_cell.angle_gamma   90.00
#
_symmetry.space_group_name_H-M   'P 1'
#
loop_
_entity.id
_entity.type
_entity.pdbx_description
1 polymer ?
#
loop_
_entity_poly.entity_id
_entity_poly.type
_entity_poly.pdbx_seq_one_letter_code
_entity_poly.pdbx_strand_id
1 'polypeptide(L)'
;AVLVTNSRALAEGTLAEIDRLLTILPTAATAAASWRDYGEVILCDTHDEMLQVANDIASEHVQVMTDRDDWYLEHMVNYGALFLGPRNHVANGDKVIGTNHTLPTRRAGRYTGGLWVGKFIKTHTYQRVLTNEAAADIGRYCSRLCMIEGFVGHAEQANIRVRRYGGDNIPYGEAAQ
;
A
#
# COMPACT_ATOMS: atom_id res chain seq x y z
N ALA A 1 16.93 -9.85 -9.00
CA ALA A 1 15.74 -10.08 -9.81
C ALA A 1 15.11 -11.42 -9.45
N VAL A 2 13.77 -11.52 -9.58
CA VAL A 2 13.05 -12.77 -9.27
C VAL A 2 12.14 -13.10 -10.45
N LEU A 3 12.20 -14.34 -10.94
CA LEU A 3 11.23 -14.90 -11.86
C LEU A 3 10.25 -15.76 -11.07
N VAL A 4 8.95 -15.45 -11.18
CA VAL A 4 7.87 -16.29 -10.66
C VAL A 4 7.10 -16.85 -11.85
N THR A 5 7.00 -18.15 -11.96
CA THR A 5 6.39 -18.80 -13.14
C THR A 5 5.77 -20.16 -12.78
N ASN A 6 4.74 -20.55 -13.52
CA ASN A 6 4.18 -21.91 -13.47
C ASN A 6 4.69 -22.80 -14.62
N SER A 7 5.63 -22.32 -15.42
CA SER A 7 6.21 -23.07 -16.53
C SER A 7 7.68 -23.44 -16.27
N ARG A 8 7.93 -24.71 -16.06
CA ARG A 8 9.29 -25.23 -15.94
C ARG A 8 10.15 -24.92 -17.17
N ALA A 9 9.59 -25.07 -18.36
CA ALA A 9 10.29 -24.77 -19.60
C ALA A 9 10.69 -23.30 -19.70
N LEU A 10 9.82 -22.37 -19.23
CA LEU A 10 10.15 -20.94 -19.17
C LEU A 10 11.27 -20.69 -18.14
N ALA A 11 11.20 -21.33 -16.97
CA ALA A 11 12.23 -21.19 -15.94
C ALA A 11 13.60 -21.61 -16.48
N GLU A 12 13.69 -22.80 -17.09
CA GLU A 12 14.93 -23.35 -17.66
C GLU A 12 15.44 -22.48 -18.84
N GLY A 13 14.53 -22.04 -19.73
CA GLY A 13 14.88 -21.16 -20.83
C GLY A 13 15.39 -19.79 -20.36
N THR A 14 14.82 -19.24 -19.29
CA THR A 14 15.29 -17.98 -18.69
C THR A 14 16.69 -18.12 -18.13
N LEU A 15 16.99 -19.19 -17.43
CA LEU A 15 18.34 -19.45 -16.91
C LEU A 15 19.37 -19.55 -18.05
N ALA A 16 19.06 -20.31 -19.09
CA ALA A 16 19.93 -20.42 -20.26
C ALA A 16 20.14 -19.08 -20.97
N GLU A 17 19.10 -18.26 -21.06
CA GLU A 17 19.19 -16.94 -21.68
C GLU A 17 20.00 -15.94 -20.81
N ILE A 18 19.91 -16.03 -19.49
CA ILE A 18 20.74 -15.24 -18.58
C ILE A 18 22.22 -15.59 -18.83
N ASP A 19 22.58 -16.88 -18.86
CA ASP A 19 23.93 -17.32 -19.11
C ASP A 19 24.44 -16.80 -20.48
N ARG A 20 23.61 -16.90 -21.52
CA ARG A 20 23.93 -16.36 -22.85
C ARG A 20 24.16 -14.84 -22.82
N LEU A 21 23.27 -14.08 -22.20
CA LEU A 21 23.36 -12.64 -22.12
C LEU A 21 24.60 -12.18 -21.36
N LEU A 22 24.99 -12.87 -20.31
CA LEU A 22 26.20 -12.57 -19.53
C LEU A 22 27.50 -12.71 -20.35
N THR A 23 27.47 -13.35 -21.51
CA THR A 23 28.65 -13.42 -22.42
C THR A 23 28.78 -12.20 -23.33
N ILE A 24 27.70 -11.43 -23.52
CA ILE A 24 27.64 -10.35 -24.55
C ILE A 24 27.35 -8.96 -23.97
N LEU A 25 26.83 -8.87 -22.75
CA LEU A 25 26.45 -7.57 -22.17
C LEU A 25 27.69 -6.79 -21.74
N PRO A 26 27.78 -5.48 -22.04
CA PRO A 26 28.87 -4.63 -21.54
C PRO A 26 28.90 -4.54 -20.00
N THR A 27 27.76 -4.74 -19.35
CA THR A 27 27.59 -4.70 -17.90
C THR A 27 27.58 -6.10 -17.26
N ALA A 28 28.05 -7.12 -17.96
CA ALA A 28 27.98 -8.52 -17.53
C ALA A 28 28.52 -8.75 -16.12
N ALA A 29 29.65 -8.14 -15.76
CA ALA A 29 30.26 -8.33 -14.44
C ALA A 29 29.32 -7.89 -13.29
N THR A 30 28.66 -6.75 -13.43
CA THR A 30 27.70 -6.24 -12.44
C THR A 30 26.41 -7.06 -12.45
N ALA A 31 25.89 -7.39 -13.62
CA ALA A 31 24.68 -8.20 -13.77
C ALA A 31 24.87 -9.61 -13.20
N ALA A 32 26.02 -10.26 -13.47
CA ALA A 32 26.35 -11.57 -12.93
C ALA A 32 26.46 -11.58 -11.40
N ALA A 33 27.10 -10.57 -10.82
CA ALA A 33 27.19 -10.42 -9.37
C ALA A 33 25.79 -10.27 -8.73
N SER A 34 24.95 -9.39 -9.29
CA SER A 34 23.58 -9.18 -8.82
C SER A 34 22.73 -10.44 -8.94
N TRP A 35 22.82 -11.16 -10.05
CA TRP A 35 22.08 -12.40 -10.26
C TRP A 35 22.55 -13.51 -9.33
N ARG A 36 23.85 -13.71 -9.19
CA ARG A 36 24.43 -14.70 -8.28
C ARG A 36 23.99 -14.47 -6.83
N ASP A 37 23.96 -13.22 -6.37
CA ASP A 37 23.76 -12.88 -4.96
C ASP A 37 22.26 -12.74 -4.60
N TYR A 38 21.42 -12.37 -5.58
CA TYR A 38 20.01 -12.01 -5.34
C TYR A 38 19.04 -12.54 -6.40
N GLY A 39 19.51 -13.33 -7.35
CA GLY A 39 18.67 -13.94 -8.38
C GLY A 39 17.87 -15.10 -7.85
N GLU A 40 16.58 -15.17 -8.14
CA GLU A 40 15.72 -16.29 -7.75
C GLU A 40 14.83 -16.71 -8.91
N VAL A 41 14.55 -18.02 -9.00
CA VAL A 41 13.52 -18.59 -9.88
C VAL A 41 12.58 -19.40 -9.02
N ILE A 42 11.34 -18.99 -8.96
CA ILE A 42 10.28 -19.61 -8.17
C ILE A 42 9.29 -20.29 -9.10
N LEU A 43 9.20 -21.60 -9.04
CA LEU A 43 8.24 -22.38 -9.79
C LEU A 43 7.01 -22.63 -8.93
N CYS A 44 5.87 -22.18 -9.40
CA CYS A 44 4.57 -22.34 -8.77
C CYS A 44 3.70 -23.32 -9.55
N ASP A 45 2.67 -23.86 -8.91
CA ASP A 45 1.72 -24.75 -9.58
C ASP A 45 0.57 -24.00 -10.23
N THR A 46 0.16 -22.85 -9.67
CA THR A 46 -1.03 -22.10 -10.09
C THR A 46 -0.78 -20.60 -10.20
N HIS A 47 -1.68 -19.87 -10.88
CA HIS A 47 -1.68 -18.41 -10.90
C HIS A 47 -1.94 -17.80 -9.50
N ASP A 48 -2.79 -18.43 -8.69
CA ASP A 48 -3.05 -17.96 -7.33
C ASP A 48 -1.78 -18.03 -6.47
N GLU A 49 -1.00 -19.09 -6.60
CA GLU A 49 0.28 -19.21 -5.90
C GLU A 49 1.30 -18.19 -6.41
N MET A 50 1.39 -17.98 -7.74
CA MET A 50 2.23 -16.93 -8.32
C MET A 50 1.85 -15.55 -7.78
N LEU A 51 0.56 -15.24 -7.70
CA LEU A 51 0.04 -13.98 -7.15
C LEU A 51 0.41 -13.82 -5.67
N GLN A 52 0.24 -14.87 -4.87
CA GLN A 52 0.60 -14.88 -3.46
C GLN A 52 2.10 -14.58 -3.28
N VAL A 53 2.96 -15.31 -3.99
CA VAL A 53 4.42 -15.11 -3.96
C VAL A 53 4.79 -13.69 -4.36
N ALA A 54 4.23 -13.17 -5.46
CA ALA A 54 4.51 -11.81 -5.92
C ALA A 54 4.10 -10.74 -4.90
N ASN A 55 2.92 -10.89 -4.28
CA ASN A 55 2.47 -10.01 -3.19
C ASN A 55 3.35 -10.11 -1.94
N ASP A 56 3.85 -11.30 -1.60
CA ASP A 56 4.74 -11.49 -0.45
C ASP A 56 6.11 -10.87 -0.67
N ILE A 57 6.63 -10.93 -1.90
CA ILE A 57 7.86 -10.25 -2.28
C ILE A 57 7.69 -8.72 -2.23
N ALA A 58 6.55 -8.20 -2.65
CA ALA A 58 6.22 -6.78 -2.68
C ALA A 58 7.29 -5.94 -3.41
N SER A 59 7.61 -6.33 -4.63
CA SER A 59 8.69 -5.75 -5.43
C SER A 59 8.42 -4.30 -5.81
N GLU A 60 9.50 -3.54 -5.98
CA GLU A 60 9.47 -2.19 -6.53
C GLU A 60 8.89 -2.18 -7.95
N HIS A 61 9.38 -3.08 -8.80
CA HIS A 61 8.93 -3.25 -10.18
C HIS A 61 8.39 -4.66 -10.38
N VAL A 62 7.19 -4.80 -10.91
CA VAL A 62 6.59 -6.08 -11.25
C VAL A 62 6.20 -6.09 -12.73
N GLN A 63 6.83 -6.97 -13.51
CA GLN A 63 6.46 -7.22 -14.89
C GLN A 63 5.57 -8.47 -14.94
N VAL A 64 4.34 -8.33 -15.40
CA VAL A 64 3.41 -9.43 -15.65
C VAL A 64 3.38 -9.71 -17.15
N MET A 65 3.70 -10.93 -17.53
CA MET A 65 3.60 -11.42 -18.92
C MET A 65 2.97 -12.80 -18.89
N THR A 66 1.64 -12.83 -18.80
CA THR A 66 0.85 -14.04 -18.69
C THR A 66 -0.32 -14.00 -19.67
N ASP A 67 -1.10 -15.05 -19.73
CA ASP A 67 -2.38 -15.08 -20.43
C ASP A 67 -3.53 -14.45 -19.62
N ARG A 68 -3.22 -13.89 -18.41
CA ARG A 68 -4.18 -13.32 -17.46
C ARG A 68 -3.73 -11.96 -16.92
N ASP A 69 -3.11 -11.11 -17.75
CA ASP A 69 -2.54 -9.83 -17.28
C ASP A 69 -3.57 -8.94 -16.56
N ASP A 70 -4.80 -8.86 -17.08
CA ASP A 70 -5.88 -8.07 -16.45
C ASP A 70 -6.31 -8.65 -15.10
N TRP A 71 -6.29 -9.97 -14.95
CA TRP A 71 -6.57 -10.61 -13.67
C TRP A 71 -5.50 -10.23 -12.61
N TYR A 72 -4.21 -10.19 -12.99
CA TYR A 72 -3.16 -9.73 -12.08
C TYR A 72 -3.33 -8.26 -11.72
N LEU A 73 -3.75 -7.40 -12.65
CA LEU A 73 -4.06 -6.00 -12.36
C LEU A 73 -5.14 -5.85 -11.28
N GLU A 74 -6.16 -6.70 -11.32
CA GLU A 74 -7.28 -6.67 -10.38
C GLU A 74 -6.93 -7.25 -8.99
N HIS A 75 -5.98 -8.20 -8.92
CA HIS A 75 -5.73 -8.97 -7.70
C HIS A 75 -4.39 -8.67 -7.02
N MET A 76 -3.39 -8.11 -7.74
CA MET A 76 -2.14 -7.69 -7.10
C MET A 76 -2.33 -6.42 -6.27
N VAL A 77 -1.79 -6.43 -5.06
CA VAL A 77 -1.93 -5.32 -4.10
C VAL A 77 -0.61 -4.77 -3.60
N ASN A 78 0.49 -5.53 -3.69
CA ASN A 78 1.78 -5.17 -3.11
C ASN A 78 2.86 -4.99 -4.19
N TYR A 79 2.94 -3.79 -4.76
CA TYR A 79 3.96 -3.44 -5.75
C TYR A 79 4.24 -1.93 -5.76
N GLY A 80 5.37 -1.51 -6.30
CA GLY A 80 5.64 -0.10 -6.59
C GLY A 80 5.06 0.33 -7.93
N ALA A 81 5.44 -0.36 -9.00
CA ALA A 81 4.87 -0.19 -10.33
C ALA A 81 4.62 -1.55 -11.00
N LEU A 82 3.49 -1.65 -11.69
CA LEU A 82 3.06 -2.84 -12.41
C LEU A 82 3.11 -2.60 -13.92
N PHE A 83 3.80 -3.48 -14.62
CA PHE A 83 3.98 -3.44 -16.08
C PHE A 83 3.28 -4.65 -16.69
N LEU A 84 2.29 -4.40 -17.55
CA LEU A 84 1.41 -5.44 -18.07
C LEU A 84 1.73 -5.78 -19.53
N GLY A 85 1.86 -7.05 -19.78
CA GLY A 85 2.01 -7.63 -21.10
C GLY A 85 3.39 -7.43 -21.75
N PRO A 86 3.60 -8.12 -22.87
CA PRO A 86 4.91 -8.15 -23.55
C PRO A 86 5.25 -6.86 -24.31
N ARG A 87 4.30 -5.94 -24.48
CA ARG A 87 4.51 -4.65 -25.14
C ARG A 87 4.99 -3.54 -24.21
N ASN A 88 5.04 -3.81 -22.93
CA ASN A 88 5.52 -2.87 -21.92
C ASN A 88 6.73 -3.44 -21.18
N HIS A 89 7.53 -2.57 -20.58
CA HIS A 89 8.67 -2.95 -19.74
C HIS A 89 9.09 -1.82 -18.80
N VAL A 90 9.90 -2.13 -17.80
CA VAL A 90 10.34 -1.24 -16.73
C VAL A 90 10.90 0.10 -17.25
N ALA A 91 11.78 0.06 -18.27
CA ALA A 91 12.40 1.28 -18.80
C ALA A 91 11.40 2.25 -19.45
N ASN A 92 10.23 1.79 -19.92
CA ASN A 92 9.17 2.68 -20.37
C ASN A 92 8.63 3.54 -19.22
N GLY A 93 8.41 2.95 -18.05
CA GLY A 93 7.96 3.67 -16.86
C GLY A 93 8.99 4.67 -16.37
N ASP A 94 10.27 4.32 -16.43
CA ASP A 94 11.36 5.17 -15.97
C ASP A 94 11.63 6.38 -16.89
N LYS A 95 11.28 6.30 -18.16
CA LYS A 95 11.78 7.25 -19.16
C LYS A 95 10.70 8.03 -19.92
N VAL A 96 9.63 7.37 -20.39
CA VAL A 96 8.80 7.97 -21.45
C VAL A 96 7.29 7.87 -21.23
N ILE A 97 6.80 6.94 -20.45
CA ILE A 97 5.34 6.70 -20.29
C ILE A 97 4.67 7.74 -19.39
N GLY A 98 5.42 8.43 -18.53
CA GLY A 98 4.94 9.54 -17.72
C GLY A 98 4.45 9.16 -16.33
N THR A 99 4.45 7.89 -15.96
CA THR A 99 4.19 7.46 -14.58
C THR A 99 5.34 7.82 -13.65
N ASN A 100 5.06 7.97 -12.36
CA ASN A 100 6.11 8.15 -11.36
C ASN A 100 7.09 6.96 -11.37
N HIS A 101 8.38 7.25 -11.39
CA HIS A 101 9.45 6.24 -11.30
C HIS A 101 10.21 6.26 -9.96
N THR A 102 9.83 7.13 -9.03
CA THR A 102 10.37 7.14 -7.66
C THR A 102 9.52 6.21 -6.81
N LEU A 103 9.86 4.94 -6.85
CA LEU A 103 9.06 3.83 -6.37
C LEU A 103 9.51 3.35 -4.98
N PRO A 104 8.65 2.59 -4.26
CA PRO A 104 8.96 2.09 -2.93
C PRO A 104 9.89 0.88 -3.02
N THR A 105 11.01 0.93 -2.30
CA THR A 105 11.95 -0.19 -2.13
C THR A 105 11.70 -0.94 -0.82
N ARG A 106 12.41 -2.04 -0.58
CA ARG A 106 12.40 -2.81 0.68
C ARG A 106 11.00 -3.18 1.15
N ARG A 107 10.18 -3.69 0.25
CA ARG A 107 8.79 -4.12 0.49
C ARG A 107 7.84 -2.98 0.90
N ALA A 108 8.21 -1.73 0.74
CA ALA A 108 7.34 -0.60 1.03
C ALA A 108 6.14 -0.52 0.07
N GLY A 109 6.14 -1.27 -1.03
CA GLY A 109 4.97 -1.50 -1.90
C GLY A 109 3.72 -2.04 -1.18
N ARG A 110 3.87 -2.53 0.06
CA ARG A 110 2.76 -2.96 0.92
C ARG A 110 1.91 -1.82 1.49
N TYR A 111 2.42 -0.58 1.50
CA TYR A 111 1.72 0.56 2.09
C TYR A 111 1.88 1.88 1.31
N THR A 112 2.65 1.91 0.23
CA THR A 112 2.81 3.11 -0.59
C THR A 112 3.17 2.74 -2.03
N GLY A 113 2.68 3.53 -2.99
CA GLY A 113 3.10 3.45 -4.40
C GLY A 113 4.28 4.36 -4.75
N GLY A 114 4.95 4.98 -3.76
CA GLY A 114 6.08 5.88 -3.96
C GLY A 114 5.67 7.35 -4.03
N LEU A 115 6.35 8.12 -4.88
CA LEU A 115 6.13 9.56 -5.01
C LEU A 115 4.86 9.85 -5.82
N TRP A 116 4.05 10.77 -5.32
CA TRP A 116 2.86 11.27 -6.00
C TRP A 116 2.52 12.69 -5.51
N VAL A 117 1.65 13.40 -6.19
CA VAL A 117 1.32 14.80 -5.89
C VAL A 117 0.87 15.03 -4.45
N GLY A 118 0.20 14.06 -3.84
CA GLY A 118 -0.25 14.14 -2.44
C GLY A 118 0.88 14.24 -1.42
N LYS A 119 2.12 13.87 -1.77
CA LYS A 119 3.29 14.06 -0.89
C LYS A 119 3.67 15.54 -0.71
N PHE A 120 3.22 16.40 -1.60
CA PHE A 120 3.45 17.85 -1.57
C PHE A 120 2.23 18.64 -1.08
N ILE A 121 1.12 17.94 -0.77
CA ILE A 121 -0.11 18.54 -0.28
C ILE A 121 -0.21 18.31 1.22
N LYS A 122 -0.45 19.39 1.98
CA LYS A 122 -0.78 19.32 3.39
C LYS A 122 -2.30 19.27 3.55
N THR A 123 -2.79 18.23 4.20
CA THR A 123 -4.21 18.10 4.52
C THR A 123 -4.48 18.59 5.95
N HIS A 124 -5.61 19.24 6.13
CA HIS A 124 -6.09 19.70 7.43
C HIS A 124 -7.53 19.24 7.62
N THR A 125 -7.90 19.02 8.87
CA THR A 125 -9.29 18.81 9.25
C THR A 125 -9.79 20.02 10.03
N TYR A 126 -11.08 20.37 9.86
CA TYR A 126 -11.77 21.29 10.72
C TYR A 126 -13.12 20.71 11.12
N GLN A 127 -13.63 21.15 12.27
CA GLN A 127 -14.92 20.71 12.78
C GLN A 127 -15.70 21.93 13.26
N ARG A 128 -16.99 21.95 12.98
CA ARG A 128 -17.93 22.96 13.47
C ARG A 128 -19.26 22.31 13.79
N VAL A 129 -19.76 22.53 14.98
CA VAL A 129 -21.13 22.16 15.36
C VAL A 129 -22.02 23.39 15.14
N LEU A 130 -23.09 23.23 14.36
CA LEU A 130 -23.88 24.35 13.83
C LEU A 130 -25.02 24.75 14.73
N THR A 131 -25.57 23.87 15.56
CA THR A 131 -26.71 24.14 16.42
C THR A 131 -26.46 23.76 17.87
N ASN A 132 -27.22 24.36 18.79
CA ASN A 132 -27.15 24.02 20.22
C ASN A 132 -27.59 22.57 20.47
N GLU A 133 -28.63 22.13 19.77
CA GLU A 133 -29.20 20.77 19.87
C GLU A 133 -28.10 19.74 19.46
N ALA A 134 -27.47 19.97 18.31
CA ALA A 134 -26.38 19.10 17.86
C ALA A 134 -25.19 19.10 18.84
N ALA A 135 -24.87 20.25 19.44
CA ALA A 135 -23.81 20.34 20.45
C ALA A 135 -24.14 19.51 21.70
N ALA A 136 -25.38 19.54 22.15
CA ALA A 136 -25.84 18.75 23.27
C ALA A 136 -25.82 17.24 22.95
N ASP A 137 -26.35 16.85 21.80
CA ASP A 137 -26.43 15.45 21.39
C ASP A 137 -25.04 14.83 21.20
N ILE A 138 -24.15 15.47 20.46
CA ILE A 138 -22.77 15.05 20.32
C ILE A 138 -22.08 14.97 21.68
N GLY A 139 -22.34 15.94 22.55
CA GLY A 139 -21.81 16.00 23.91
C GLY A 139 -22.19 14.78 24.74
N ARG A 140 -23.46 14.32 24.67
CA ARG A 140 -23.94 13.14 25.40
C ARG A 140 -23.18 11.88 24.97
N TYR A 141 -23.04 11.65 23.66
CA TYR A 141 -22.28 10.50 23.16
C TYR A 141 -20.79 10.58 23.51
N CYS A 142 -20.20 11.78 23.36
CA CYS A 142 -18.80 12.00 23.70
C CYS A 142 -18.53 11.76 25.18
N SER A 143 -19.39 12.29 26.06
CA SER A 143 -19.28 12.10 27.52
C SER A 143 -19.27 10.61 27.90
N ARG A 144 -20.24 9.85 27.38
CA ARG A 144 -20.35 8.40 27.66
C ARG A 144 -19.13 7.63 27.18
N LEU A 145 -18.67 7.89 25.97
CA LEU A 145 -17.47 7.24 25.42
C LEU A 145 -16.23 7.55 26.25
N CYS A 146 -16.01 8.83 26.59
CA CYS A 146 -14.89 9.25 27.41
C CYS A 146 -14.90 8.61 28.80
N MET A 147 -16.08 8.45 29.41
CA MET A 147 -16.21 7.77 30.71
C MET A 147 -15.89 6.28 30.63
N ILE A 148 -16.30 5.60 29.55
CA ILE A 148 -15.93 4.20 29.31
C ILE A 148 -14.43 4.05 29.15
N GLU A 149 -13.76 5.01 28.50
CA GLU A 149 -12.30 5.03 28.30
C GLU A 149 -11.54 5.52 29.54
N GLY A 150 -12.22 6.00 30.58
CA GLY A 150 -11.60 6.56 31.78
C GLY A 150 -11.08 8.00 31.63
N PHE A 151 -11.48 8.71 30.57
CA PHE A 151 -11.07 10.09 30.29
C PHE A 151 -12.03 11.13 30.92
N VAL A 152 -12.08 11.20 32.24
CA VAL A 152 -13.01 12.08 33.00
C VAL A 152 -12.89 13.55 32.56
N GLY A 153 -11.67 14.06 32.35
CA GLY A 153 -11.46 15.44 31.91
C GLY A 153 -12.00 15.72 30.51
N HIS A 154 -11.98 14.74 29.59
CA HIS A 154 -12.61 14.85 28.27
C HIS A 154 -14.13 14.77 28.39
N ALA A 155 -14.64 13.86 29.24
CA ALA A 155 -16.07 13.76 29.51
C ALA A 155 -16.62 15.10 30.06
N GLU A 156 -15.89 15.79 30.94
CA GLU A 156 -16.28 17.10 31.46
C GLU A 156 -16.33 18.19 30.38
N GLN A 157 -15.42 18.17 29.41
CA GLN A 157 -15.52 19.09 28.27
C GLN A 157 -16.82 18.88 27.48
N ALA A 158 -17.26 17.65 27.30
CA ALA A 158 -18.54 17.30 26.70
C ALA A 158 -19.70 17.72 27.60
N ASN A 159 -19.66 17.40 28.88
CA ASN A 159 -20.70 17.70 29.87
C ASN A 159 -20.98 19.21 29.98
N ILE A 160 -19.95 20.05 29.91
CA ILE A 160 -20.13 21.51 29.89
C ILE A 160 -21.02 21.94 28.70
N ARG A 161 -20.87 21.35 27.52
CA ARG A 161 -21.69 21.63 26.36
C ARG A 161 -23.12 21.12 26.51
N VAL A 162 -23.27 19.93 27.05
CA VAL A 162 -24.60 19.35 27.34
C VAL A 162 -25.35 20.19 28.36
N ARG A 163 -24.73 20.60 29.47
CA ARG A 163 -25.32 21.51 30.48
C ARG A 163 -25.72 22.83 29.83
N ARG A 164 -24.83 23.41 29.01
CA ARG A 164 -25.05 24.75 28.44
C ARG A 164 -26.11 24.77 27.35
N TYR A 165 -26.13 23.77 26.48
CA TYR A 165 -26.96 23.77 25.26
C TYR A 165 -28.12 22.78 25.33
N GLY A 166 -28.05 21.72 26.13
CA GLY A 166 -29.11 20.76 26.34
C GLY A 166 -29.95 21.01 27.58
N GLY A 167 -29.42 21.79 28.54
CA GLY A 167 -30.10 22.05 29.81
C GLY A 167 -30.01 20.91 30.83
N ASP A 168 -29.24 19.85 30.55
CA ASP A 168 -29.13 18.68 31.41
C ASP A 168 -28.30 19.03 32.66
N ASN A 169 -28.74 18.53 33.82
CA ASN A 169 -27.97 18.65 35.07
C ASN A 169 -27.11 17.41 35.25
N ILE A 170 -25.84 17.45 34.79
CA ILE A 170 -24.89 16.36 34.89
C ILE A 170 -23.89 16.67 36.00
N PRO A 171 -23.80 15.86 37.10
CA PRO A 171 -22.81 16.03 38.12
C PRO A 171 -21.37 15.90 37.56
N TYR A 172 -20.41 16.55 38.21
CA TYR A 172 -19.00 16.44 37.81
C TYR A 172 -18.51 14.99 37.96
N GLY A 173 -17.84 14.50 36.93
CA GLY A 173 -17.28 13.15 36.91
C GLY A 173 -18.30 12.06 36.54
N GLU A 174 -19.51 12.40 36.15
CA GLU A 174 -20.52 11.47 35.66
C GLU A 174 -20.70 11.58 34.14
N ALA A 175 -21.21 10.51 33.53
CA ALA A 175 -21.55 10.50 32.12
C ALA A 175 -22.89 11.21 31.87
N ALA A 176 -23.01 11.94 30.76
CA ALA A 176 -24.28 12.40 30.24
C ALA A 176 -25.18 11.23 29.83
N GLN A 177 -26.49 11.32 30.12
CA GLN A 177 -27.48 10.30 29.78
C GLN A 177 -27.99 10.43 28.34
#